data_a3b3ac2fb9b22b2c28252d3ce37405a3
#
_entry.id   a3b3ac2fb9b22b2c28252d3ce37405a3
#
_cell.length_a   1.000
_cell.length_b   1.000
_cell.length_c   1.000
_cell.angle_alpha   90.00
_cell.angle_beta   90.00
_cell.angle_gamma   90.00
#
_symmetry.space_group_name_H-M   'P 1'
#
loop_
_entity.id
_entity.type
_entity.pdbx_description
1 polymer ?
#
loop_
_entity_poly.entity_id
_entity_poly.type
_entity_poly.pdbx_seq_one_letter_code
_entity_poly.pdbx_strand_id
1 'polypeptide(L)'
;MSLTPAQTKASRQEFKENIKRSGLSLTEIAAALGTTADVIAQCIDMHPRRIDDNWIIRNYLLQYMIDHNIEPVPFSALVGDYHDYWFLNPKIVARGIID
;
A
#
# COMPACT_ATOMS: atom_id res chain seq x y z
N MET A 1 6.23 -16.36 -0.46
CA MET A 1 6.02 -16.01 0.98
C MET A 1 4.75 -15.22 1.13
N SER A 2 3.94 -15.55 2.09
CA SER A 2 2.67 -14.89 2.31
C SER A 2 2.54 -14.44 3.77
N LEU A 3 1.64 -13.48 3.98
CA LEU A 3 1.33 -13.02 5.33
C LEU A 3 0.47 -14.06 6.05
N THR A 4 0.58 -14.09 7.37
CA THR A 4 -0.32 -14.90 8.19
C THR A 4 -1.73 -14.31 8.12
N PRO A 5 -2.78 -15.07 8.44
CA PRO A 5 -4.15 -14.51 8.49
C PRO A 5 -4.28 -13.29 9.40
N ALA A 6 -3.60 -13.30 10.55
CA ALA A 6 -3.60 -12.16 11.46
C ALA A 6 -2.92 -10.93 10.84
N GLN A 7 -1.79 -11.13 10.16
CA GLN A 7 -1.09 -10.05 9.45
C GLN A 7 -1.92 -9.50 8.30
N THR A 8 -2.60 -10.36 7.57
CA THR A 8 -3.47 -9.96 6.48
C THR A 8 -4.63 -9.09 6.98
N LYS A 9 -5.25 -9.49 8.08
CA LYS A 9 -6.34 -8.72 8.68
C LYS A 9 -5.85 -7.36 9.17
N ALA A 10 -4.71 -7.33 9.85
CA ALA A 10 -4.13 -6.09 10.35
C ALA A 10 -3.76 -5.15 9.20
N SER A 11 -3.14 -5.65 8.15
CA SER A 11 -2.76 -4.85 6.98
C SER A 11 -3.98 -4.24 6.29
N ARG A 12 -5.06 -5.01 6.15
CA ARG A 12 -6.32 -4.52 5.57
C ARG A 12 -6.86 -3.34 6.36
N GLN A 13 -6.89 -3.45 7.67
CA GLN A 13 -7.38 -2.38 8.53
C GLN A 13 -6.47 -1.16 8.50
N GLU A 14 -5.17 -1.38 8.47
CA GLU A 14 -4.17 -0.31 8.40
C GLU A 14 -4.28 0.48 7.11
N PHE A 15 -4.46 -0.19 5.97
CA PHE A 15 -4.71 0.48 4.69
C PHE A 15 -5.98 1.34 4.76
N LYS A 16 -7.08 0.77 5.24
CA LYS A 16 -8.36 1.48 5.31
C LYS A 16 -8.28 2.71 6.21
N GLU A 17 -7.64 2.59 7.35
CA GLU A 17 -7.48 3.70 8.29
C GLU A 17 -6.59 4.79 7.72
N ASN A 18 -5.49 4.43 7.07
CA ASN A 18 -4.60 5.41 6.47
C ASN A 18 -5.28 6.17 5.33
N ILE A 19 -6.06 5.48 4.50
CA ILE A 19 -6.83 6.12 3.42
C ILE A 19 -7.83 7.10 4.01
N LYS A 20 -8.53 6.71 5.07
CA LYS A 20 -9.47 7.58 5.76
C LYS A 20 -8.79 8.83 6.30
N ARG A 21 -7.65 8.68 6.94
CA ARG A 21 -6.89 9.82 7.48
C ARG A 21 -6.36 10.74 6.40
N SER A 22 -5.96 10.19 5.27
CA SER A 22 -5.43 10.97 4.15
C SER A 22 -6.49 11.80 3.45
N GLY A 23 -7.77 11.37 3.52
CA GLY A 23 -8.85 12.00 2.80
C GLY A 23 -8.87 11.67 1.31
N LEU A 24 -8.03 10.75 0.85
CA LEU A 24 -7.97 10.34 -0.55
C LEU A 24 -9.08 9.34 -0.87
N SER A 25 -9.60 9.40 -2.10
CA SER A 25 -10.47 8.37 -2.64
C SER A 25 -9.62 7.28 -3.33
N LEU A 26 -10.23 6.12 -3.55
CA LEU A 26 -9.55 5.04 -4.30
C LEU A 26 -9.23 5.50 -5.73
N THR A 27 -10.11 6.29 -6.33
CA THR A 27 -9.91 6.84 -7.68
C THR A 27 -8.69 7.77 -7.72
N GLU A 28 -8.53 8.61 -6.71
CA GLU A 28 -7.37 9.52 -6.63
C GLU A 28 -6.07 8.75 -6.49
N ILE A 29 -6.05 7.73 -5.65
CA ILE A 29 -4.87 6.87 -5.48
C ILE A 29 -4.56 6.14 -6.79
N ALA A 30 -5.58 5.58 -7.43
CA ALA A 30 -5.42 4.88 -8.70
C ALA A 30 -4.84 5.77 -9.78
N ALA A 31 -5.33 7.00 -9.89
CA ALA A 31 -4.83 7.95 -10.87
C ALA A 31 -3.36 8.28 -10.64
N ALA A 32 -2.96 8.44 -9.37
CA ALA A 32 -1.57 8.73 -9.02
C ALA A 32 -0.64 7.55 -9.34
N LEU A 33 -1.13 6.32 -9.22
CA LEU A 33 -0.32 5.12 -9.40
C LEU A 33 -0.47 4.48 -10.79
N GLY A 34 -1.26 5.08 -11.67
CA GLY A 34 -1.41 4.61 -13.04
C GLY A 34 -2.27 3.36 -13.20
N THR A 35 -3.25 3.16 -12.34
CA THR A 35 -4.12 1.99 -12.35
C THR A 35 -5.58 2.39 -12.16
N THR A 36 -6.45 1.45 -11.77
CA THR A 36 -7.88 1.68 -11.57
C THR A 36 -8.26 1.53 -10.10
N ALA A 37 -9.40 2.13 -9.72
CA ALA A 37 -9.91 2.03 -8.36
C ALA A 37 -10.17 0.56 -7.95
N ASP A 38 -10.61 -0.28 -8.89
CA ASP A 38 -10.85 -1.70 -8.61
C ASP A 38 -9.56 -2.42 -8.20
N VAL A 39 -8.45 -2.13 -8.87
CA VAL A 39 -7.14 -2.70 -8.53
C VAL A 39 -6.72 -2.26 -7.13
N ILE A 40 -6.90 -0.96 -6.81
CA ILE A 40 -6.59 -0.46 -5.48
C ILE A 40 -7.45 -1.16 -4.41
N ALA A 41 -8.74 -1.33 -4.66
CA ALA A 41 -9.64 -2.01 -3.73
C ALA A 41 -9.21 -3.46 -3.48
N GLN A 42 -8.81 -4.17 -4.52
CA GLN A 42 -8.30 -5.55 -4.38
C GLN A 42 -7.03 -5.59 -3.53
N CYS A 43 -6.11 -4.67 -3.75
CA CYS A 43 -4.88 -4.60 -2.96
C CYS A 43 -5.16 -4.31 -1.48
N ILE A 44 -6.09 -3.39 -1.21
CA ILE A 44 -6.46 -3.04 0.17
C ILE A 44 -7.13 -4.22 0.87
N ASP A 45 -7.93 -5.01 0.15
CA ASP A 45 -8.54 -6.22 0.69
C ASP A 45 -7.56 -7.39 0.74
N MET A 46 -6.30 -7.15 0.46
CA MET A 46 -5.21 -8.13 0.50
C MET A 46 -5.38 -9.25 -0.53
N HIS A 47 -5.91 -8.90 -1.70
CA HIS A 47 -6.01 -9.79 -2.86
C HIS A 47 -5.30 -9.17 -4.07
N PRO A 48 -4.03 -8.71 -3.94
CA PRO A 48 -3.33 -8.09 -5.05
C PRO A 48 -2.90 -9.11 -6.09
N ARG A 49 -2.66 -8.62 -7.31
CA ARG A 49 -2.03 -9.44 -8.34
C ARG A 49 -0.57 -9.74 -7.98
N ARG A 50 0.08 -8.81 -7.29
CA ARG A 50 1.46 -8.91 -6.80
C ARG A 50 1.55 -8.25 -5.44
N ILE A 51 2.34 -8.84 -4.54
CA ILE A 51 2.59 -8.20 -3.23
C ILE A 51 3.30 -6.85 -3.41
N ASP A 52 4.07 -6.67 -4.49
CA ASP A 52 4.71 -5.39 -4.81
C ASP A 52 3.69 -4.25 -4.89
N ASP A 53 2.48 -4.51 -5.38
CA ASP A 53 1.43 -3.50 -5.50
C ASP A 53 1.02 -2.96 -4.13
N ASN A 54 0.95 -3.82 -3.11
CA ASN A 54 0.65 -3.40 -1.75
C ASN A 54 1.73 -2.46 -1.21
N TRP A 55 3.00 -2.76 -1.51
CA TRP A 55 4.11 -1.91 -1.10
C TRP A 55 4.10 -0.56 -1.81
N ILE A 56 3.71 -0.53 -3.08
CA ILE A 56 3.59 0.71 -3.84
C ILE A 56 2.52 1.60 -3.20
N ILE A 57 1.35 1.03 -2.87
CA ILE A 57 0.26 1.78 -2.23
C ILE A 57 0.69 2.28 -0.85
N ARG A 58 1.31 1.42 -0.04
CA ARG A 58 1.82 1.79 1.28
C ARG A 58 2.78 2.97 1.19
N ASN A 59 3.76 2.90 0.31
CA ASN A 59 4.76 3.95 0.16
C ASN A 59 4.11 5.26 -0.28
N TYR A 60 3.18 5.21 -1.22
CA TYR A 60 2.46 6.39 -1.68
C TYR A 60 1.68 7.03 -0.55
N LEU A 61 0.91 6.25 0.21
CA LEU A 61 0.10 6.76 1.32
C LEU A 61 0.97 7.41 2.39
N LEU A 62 2.05 6.76 2.78
CA LEU A 62 2.94 7.30 3.81
C LEU A 62 3.58 8.61 3.35
N GLN A 63 4.06 8.67 2.11
CA GLN A 63 4.67 9.89 1.58
C GLN A 63 3.65 11.02 1.49
N TYR A 64 2.45 10.74 1.00
CA TYR A 64 1.37 11.72 0.92
C TYR A 64 1.06 12.30 2.29
N MET A 65 0.91 11.44 3.29
CA MET A 65 0.55 11.87 4.65
C MET A 65 1.68 12.68 5.28
N ILE A 66 2.94 12.28 5.08
CA ILE A 66 4.09 13.05 5.56
C ILE A 66 4.11 14.44 4.91
N ASP A 67 3.90 14.51 3.61
CA ASP A 67 3.91 15.78 2.86
C ASP A 67 2.80 16.73 3.29
N HIS A 68 1.69 16.19 3.83
CA HIS A 68 0.54 16.96 4.27
C HIS A 68 0.44 17.09 5.79
N ASN A 69 1.50 16.71 6.52
CA ASN A 69 1.56 16.77 7.99
C ASN A 69 0.46 15.94 8.65
N ILE A 70 0.12 14.79 8.08
CA ILE A 70 -0.85 13.85 8.64
C ILE A 70 -0.07 12.69 9.25
N GLU A 71 -0.39 12.33 10.50
CA GLU A 71 0.26 11.21 11.17
C GLU A 71 -0.35 9.89 10.69
N PRO A 72 0.43 9.01 10.03
CA PRO A 72 -0.08 7.74 9.53
C PRO A 72 -0.22 6.69 10.63
N VAL A 73 -1.11 5.72 10.39
CA VAL A 73 -1.17 4.51 11.21
C VAL A 73 -0.02 3.59 10.79
N PRO A 74 0.82 3.15 11.73
CA PRO A 74 1.94 2.25 11.39
C PRO A 74 1.44 0.92 10.80
N PHE A 75 2.13 0.46 9.77
CA PHE A 75 1.87 -0.88 9.22
C PHE A 75 2.65 -1.90 10.03
N SER A 76 1.95 -2.91 10.56
CA SER A 76 2.57 -3.90 11.43
C SER A 76 3.23 -5.05 10.66
N ALA A 77 2.74 -5.36 9.45
CA ALA A 77 3.28 -6.42 8.62
C ALA A 77 4.10 -5.88 7.45
N LEU A 78 3.65 -4.79 6.84
CA LEU A 78 4.35 -4.13 5.72
C LEU A 78 5.24 -3.04 6.29
N VAL A 79 6.29 -3.43 7.02
CA VAL A 79 7.18 -2.51 7.73
C VAL A 79 8.61 -2.60 7.20
N GLY A 80 9.38 -1.55 7.45
CA GLY A 80 10.79 -1.51 7.11
C GLY A 80 11.05 -1.16 5.65
N ASP A 81 12.23 -1.53 5.17
CA ASP A 81 12.67 -1.25 3.83
C ASP A 81 12.30 -2.42 2.92
N TYR A 82 11.61 -2.14 1.82
CA TYR A 82 11.22 -3.18 0.87
C TYR A 82 12.43 -3.89 0.25
N HIS A 83 13.61 -3.28 0.27
CA HIS A 83 14.84 -3.92 -0.22
C HIS A 83 15.26 -5.12 0.63
N ASP A 84 14.80 -5.19 1.88
CA ASP A 84 15.13 -6.29 2.79
C ASP A 84 14.30 -7.55 2.53
N TYR A 85 13.30 -7.47 1.65
CA TYR A 85 12.40 -8.58 1.38
C TYR A 85 12.72 -9.21 0.03
N TRP A 86 13.21 -10.45 0.07
CA TRP A 86 13.65 -11.18 -1.12
C TRP A 86 12.52 -11.45 -2.12
N PHE A 87 11.28 -11.51 -1.64
CA PHE A 87 10.12 -11.80 -2.50
C PHE A 87 9.58 -10.55 -3.20
N LEU A 88 10.09 -9.37 -2.87
CA LEU A 88 9.70 -8.12 -3.53
C LEU A 88 10.69 -7.79 -4.65
N ASN A 89 10.19 -7.19 -5.71
CA ASN A 89 11.04 -6.66 -6.77
C ASN A 89 11.29 -5.18 -6.50
N PRO A 90 12.52 -4.80 -6.08
CA PRO A 90 12.81 -3.41 -5.74
C PRO A 90 12.58 -2.44 -6.89
N LYS A 91 12.80 -2.87 -8.13
CA LYS A 91 12.62 -2.02 -9.31
C LYS A 91 11.14 -1.71 -9.53
N ILE A 92 10.26 -2.70 -9.31
CA ILE A 92 8.82 -2.51 -9.46
C ILE A 92 8.29 -1.59 -8.36
N VAL A 93 8.70 -1.80 -7.12
CA VAL A 93 8.24 -0.98 -5.99
C VAL A 93 8.75 0.45 -6.12
N ALA A 94 10.03 0.62 -6.48
CA ALA A 94 10.64 1.94 -6.61
C ALA A 94 10.01 2.76 -7.74
N ARG A 95 9.50 2.10 -8.77
CA ARG A 95 8.84 2.76 -9.89
C ARG A 95 7.57 3.51 -9.46
N GLY A 96 6.88 3.01 -8.42
CA GLY A 96 5.73 3.67 -7.85
C GLY A 96 4.48 3.66 -8.75
N ILE A 97 4.42 2.73 -9.70
CA ILE A 97 3.30 2.61 -10.64
C ILE A 97 2.80 1.18 -10.64
N ILE A 98 1.50 1.02 -10.60
CA ILE A 98 0.83 -0.28 -10.68
C ILE A 98 0.38 -0.50 -12.13
N ASP A 99 0.94 -1.49 -12.77
CA ASP A 99 0.61 -1.83 -14.15
C ASP A 99 -0.62 -2.73 -14.22
#